data_ad63273fcb50443da00a8e229cd50eed
#
_entry.id   ad63273fcb50443da00a8e229cd50eed
#
_cell.length_a   1.000
_cell.length_b   1.000
_cell.length_c   1.000
_cell.angle_alpha   90.00
_cell.angle_beta   90.00
_cell.angle_gamma   90.00
#
_symmetry.space_group_name_H-M   'P 1'
#
loop_
_entity.id
_entity.type
_entity.pdbx_description
1 polymer ?
#
loop_
_entity_poly.entity_id
_entity_poly.type
_entity_poly.pdbx_seq_one_letter_code
_entity_poly.pdbx_strand_id
1 'polypeptide(L)'
;NVSLPAGKPEIQEIIWDDVDVRNLNTRLADDGLKLAGDLDIFVMYIGNGETGNVQWYETTASFEGSLDISGCNADMIPYVNFQIIGKTVEERPDLDGENRDIAVEVVLDMDVKAYEERKKDVIADIYSPSYDMEIENADTQLRCLVVRNNVSSRVSGNLQLENYADLMQICNCTATVQLDDVTYKEGELVAEGVV
;
A
#
# COMPACT_ATOMS: atom_id res chain seq x y z
N ASN A 1 -6.71 17.09 5.25
CA ASN A 1 -6.03 18.38 5.12
C ASN A 1 -4.83 18.40 6.05
N VAL A 2 -3.77 19.01 5.62
CA VAL A 2 -2.55 19.25 6.41
C VAL A 2 -2.18 20.72 6.30
N SER A 3 -1.68 21.29 7.38
CA SER A 3 -1.37 22.73 7.43
C SER A 3 0.14 22.95 7.42
N LEU A 4 0.58 23.99 6.74
CA LEU A 4 1.97 24.43 6.77
C LEU A 4 2.36 24.90 8.19
N PRO A 5 3.56 24.56 8.67
CA PRO A 5 4.05 25.09 9.95
C PRO A 5 4.25 26.62 9.87
N ALA A 6 4.10 27.27 11.01
CA ALA A 6 4.12 28.73 11.12
C ALA A 6 5.37 29.43 10.51
N GLY A 7 6.49 28.73 10.40
CA GLY A 7 7.73 29.26 9.82
C GLY A 7 7.84 29.20 8.29
N LYS A 8 6.85 28.61 7.61
CA LYS A 8 6.81 28.54 6.14
C LYS A 8 5.94 29.67 5.57
N PRO A 9 6.31 30.26 4.42
CA PRO A 9 5.46 31.24 3.75
C PRO A 9 4.18 30.59 3.20
N GLU A 10 3.13 31.40 3.00
CA GLU A 10 1.92 30.99 2.31
C GLU A 10 2.22 30.41 0.93
N ILE A 11 1.35 29.52 0.45
CA ILE A 11 1.43 28.94 -0.88
C ILE A 11 0.87 29.93 -1.89
N GLN A 12 1.68 30.30 -2.88
CA GLN A 12 1.23 31.04 -4.05
C GLN A 12 0.81 30.05 -5.15
N GLU A 13 1.57 29.00 -5.34
CA GLU A 13 1.33 27.97 -6.37
C GLU A 13 2.07 26.69 -6.00
N ILE A 14 1.40 25.53 -6.09
CA ILE A 14 2.01 24.22 -5.98
C ILE A 14 2.59 23.86 -7.35
N ILE A 15 3.92 23.66 -7.41
CA ILE A 15 4.64 23.36 -8.66
C ILE A 15 4.94 21.87 -8.84
N TRP A 16 4.96 21.12 -7.75
CA TRP A 16 5.14 19.67 -7.78
C TRP A 16 4.64 19.03 -6.49
N ASP A 17 4.06 17.86 -6.59
CA ASP A 17 3.58 17.08 -5.47
C ASP A 17 3.89 15.60 -5.64
N ASP A 18 4.09 14.92 -4.51
CA ASP A 18 4.19 13.47 -4.44
C ASP A 18 3.41 12.97 -3.23
N VAL A 19 2.67 11.88 -3.43
CA VAL A 19 1.88 11.27 -2.36
C VAL A 19 2.01 9.77 -2.46
N ASP A 20 2.42 9.15 -1.37
CA ASP A 20 2.58 7.70 -1.27
C ASP A 20 1.79 7.15 -0.07
N VAL A 21 1.36 5.88 -0.18
CA VAL A 21 0.65 5.18 0.90
C VAL A 21 1.62 4.26 1.61
N ARG A 22 1.76 4.45 2.91
CA ARG A 22 2.61 3.62 3.75
C ARG A 22 1.85 2.98 4.90
N ASN A 23 2.46 1.95 5.47
CA ASN A 23 1.97 1.26 6.66
C ASN A 23 0.52 0.77 6.52
N LEU A 24 0.06 0.43 5.28
CA LEU A 24 -1.30 -0.03 5.09
C LEU A 24 -1.53 -1.32 5.86
N ASN A 25 -2.43 -1.25 6.82
CA ASN A 25 -2.92 -2.37 7.62
C ASN A 25 -4.36 -2.66 7.26
N THR A 26 -4.68 -3.93 7.04
CA THR A 26 -6.01 -4.36 6.64
C THR A 26 -6.50 -5.49 7.53
N ARG A 27 -7.75 -5.43 7.95
CA ARG A 27 -8.39 -6.45 8.79
C ARG A 27 -9.80 -6.71 8.30
N LEU A 28 -10.13 -7.99 8.11
CA LEU A 28 -11.51 -8.38 7.83
C LEU A 28 -12.38 -8.26 9.10
N ALA A 29 -13.61 -7.90 8.87
CA ALA A 29 -14.70 -7.86 9.83
C ALA A 29 -15.91 -8.55 9.19
N ASP A 30 -17.00 -8.70 9.92
CA ASP A 30 -18.23 -9.26 9.37
C ASP A 30 -18.75 -8.35 8.24
N ASP A 31 -18.85 -8.91 7.05
CA ASP A 31 -19.24 -8.24 5.80
C ASP A 31 -18.43 -6.98 5.48
N GLY A 32 -17.17 -6.90 5.92
CA GLY A 32 -16.36 -5.72 5.66
C GLY A 32 -14.85 -5.89 5.80
N LEU A 33 -14.13 -4.94 5.25
CA LEU A 33 -12.69 -4.76 5.39
C LEU A 33 -12.41 -3.41 6.04
N LYS A 34 -11.75 -3.42 7.18
CA LYS A 34 -11.20 -2.21 7.81
C LYS A 34 -9.78 -2.00 7.30
N LEU A 35 -9.46 -0.77 7.01
CA LEU A 35 -8.12 -0.36 6.57
C LEU A 35 -7.67 0.87 7.35
N ALA A 36 -6.38 0.93 7.61
CA ALA A 36 -5.72 2.07 8.21
C ALA A 36 -4.31 2.19 7.62
N GLY A 37 -3.82 3.39 7.46
CA GLY A 37 -2.49 3.62 6.91
C GLY A 37 -2.08 5.08 7.03
N ASP A 38 -0.95 5.40 6.43
CA ASP A 38 -0.39 6.73 6.41
C ASP A 38 -0.22 7.19 4.96
N LEU A 39 -0.50 8.45 4.71
CA LEU A 39 -0.15 9.16 3.48
C LEU A 39 1.11 9.96 3.76
N ASP A 40 2.20 9.64 3.09
CA ASP A 40 3.38 10.51 3.03
C ASP A 40 3.14 11.52 1.90
N ILE A 41 3.16 12.78 2.27
CA ILE A 41 2.81 13.90 1.40
C ILE A 41 4.04 14.79 1.27
N PHE A 42 4.48 14.99 0.05
CA PHE A 42 5.50 15.96 -0.29
C PHE A 42 4.93 16.99 -1.24
N VAL A 43 5.18 18.27 -0.97
CA VAL A 43 4.73 19.37 -1.80
C VAL A 43 5.88 20.35 -2.02
N MET A 44 6.14 20.69 -3.26
CA MET A 44 7.03 21.79 -3.65
C MET A 44 6.19 22.95 -4.20
N TYR A 45 6.41 24.14 -3.69
CA TYR A 45 5.56 25.28 -3.99
C TYR A 45 6.35 26.58 -4.06
N ILE A 46 5.77 27.57 -4.71
CA ILE A 46 6.23 28.95 -4.69
C ILE A 46 5.61 29.61 -3.47
N GLY A 47 6.46 30.12 -2.57
CA GLY A 47 6.00 30.88 -1.41
C GLY A 47 5.59 32.30 -1.77
N ASN A 48 4.53 32.82 -1.12
CA ASN A 48 4.14 34.21 -1.25
C ASN A 48 5.22 35.12 -0.63
N GLY A 49 5.77 36.04 -1.40
CA GLY A 49 6.82 36.97 -0.97
C GLY A 49 7.52 37.67 -2.15
N GLU A 50 8.28 38.70 -1.86
CA GLU A 50 8.92 39.59 -2.89
C GLU A 50 9.89 38.83 -3.82
N THR A 51 10.37 37.66 -3.47
CA THR A 51 11.34 36.85 -4.26
C THR A 51 10.81 35.56 -4.86
N GLY A 52 9.55 35.18 -4.58
CA GLY A 52 8.94 33.95 -5.14
C GLY A 52 9.81 32.71 -4.95
N ASN A 53 10.38 32.52 -3.77
CA ASN A 53 11.30 31.44 -3.51
C ASN A 53 10.60 30.07 -3.52
N VAL A 54 11.19 29.11 -4.21
CA VAL A 54 10.75 27.71 -4.15
C VAL A 54 10.94 27.18 -2.74
N GLN A 55 9.88 26.63 -2.19
CA GLN A 55 9.81 26.00 -0.89
C GLN A 55 9.37 24.55 -1.06
N TRP A 56 9.58 23.74 -0.03
CA TRP A 56 9.03 22.40 0.03
C TRP A 56 8.56 22.08 1.45
N TYR A 57 7.61 21.17 1.54
CA TYR A 57 7.07 20.68 2.79
C TYR A 57 6.76 19.20 2.66
N GLU A 58 7.17 18.45 3.68
CA GLU A 58 6.93 17.03 3.79
C GLU A 58 6.18 16.76 5.10
N THR A 59 5.17 15.93 5.04
CA THR A 59 4.37 15.56 6.20
C THR A 59 3.71 14.20 6.00
N THR A 60 3.24 13.63 7.10
CA THR A 60 2.50 12.36 7.08
C THR A 60 1.13 12.57 7.69
N ALA A 61 0.09 12.07 7.03
CA ALA A 61 -1.28 12.09 7.51
C ALA A 61 -1.84 10.67 7.61
N SER A 62 -2.27 10.28 8.81
CA SER A 62 -2.92 8.98 8.99
C SER A 62 -4.34 8.99 8.48
N PHE A 63 -4.77 7.86 7.93
CA PHE A 63 -6.15 7.65 7.47
C PHE A 63 -6.67 6.30 7.94
N GLU A 64 -7.99 6.21 8.07
CA GLU A 64 -8.70 4.98 8.32
C GLU A 64 -10.00 4.95 7.51
N GLY A 65 -10.45 3.75 7.18
CA GLY A 65 -11.66 3.55 6.41
C GLY A 65 -12.21 2.13 6.52
N SER A 66 -13.35 1.94 5.91
CA SER A 66 -13.99 0.63 5.80
C SER A 66 -14.61 0.44 4.42
N LEU A 67 -14.55 -0.78 3.91
CA LEU A 67 -15.19 -1.21 2.68
C LEU A 67 -16.17 -2.32 3.00
N ASP A 68 -17.36 -2.28 2.39
CA ASP A 68 -18.34 -3.35 2.50
C ASP A 68 -17.95 -4.49 1.56
N ILE A 69 -17.76 -5.69 2.10
CA ILE A 69 -17.41 -6.90 1.35
C ILE A 69 -18.29 -8.03 1.85
N SER A 70 -19.37 -8.31 1.12
CA SER A 70 -20.31 -9.34 1.50
C SER A 70 -19.70 -10.73 1.57
N GLY A 71 -20.05 -11.48 2.63
CA GLY A 71 -19.66 -12.88 2.80
C GLY A 71 -18.29 -13.10 3.42
N CYS A 72 -17.57 -12.06 3.84
CA CYS A 72 -16.37 -12.20 4.63
C CYS A 72 -16.66 -12.13 6.16
N ASN A 73 -15.75 -12.65 6.94
CA ASN A 73 -15.78 -12.60 8.39
C ASN A 73 -14.38 -12.39 8.98
N ALA A 74 -14.30 -12.15 10.27
CA ALA A 74 -13.05 -11.84 10.95
C ALA A 74 -12.03 -12.99 11.02
N ASP A 75 -12.47 -14.23 10.80
CA ASP A 75 -11.62 -15.43 10.85
C ASP A 75 -10.92 -15.72 9.52
N MET A 76 -11.36 -15.08 8.45
CA MET A 76 -10.75 -15.20 7.13
C MET A 76 -9.42 -14.45 7.05
N ILE A 77 -8.53 -14.93 6.19
CA ILE A 77 -7.22 -14.34 5.94
C ILE A 77 -7.33 -13.40 4.74
N PRO A 78 -7.17 -12.06 4.91
CA PRO A 78 -7.20 -11.12 3.80
C PRO A 78 -5.89 -11.16 2.99
N TYR A 79 -6.03 -11.05 1.69
CA TYR A 79 -4.95 -10.64 0.78
C TYR A 79 -5.42 -9.38 0.07
N VAL A 80 -4.70 -8.30 0.27
CA VAL A 80 -5.02 -6.99 -0.30
C VAL A 80 -3.85 -6.51 -1.12
N ASN A 81 -4.11 -6.21 -2.37
CA ASN A 81 -3.21 -5.46 -3.23
C ASN A 81 -3.87 -4.14 -3.57
N PHE A 82 -3.11 -3.05 -3.64
CA PHE A 82 -3.64 -1.73 -3.93
C PHE A 82 -2.72 -0.95 -4.86
N GLN A 83 -3.30 0.00 -5.54
CA GLN A 83 -2.59 1.00 -6.33
C GLN A 83 -3.29 2.36 -6.23
N ILE A 84 -2.52 3.42 -6.30
CA ILE A 84 -3.05 4.78 -6.41
C ILE A 84 -3.43 4.99 -7.88
N ILE A 85 -4.73 5.24 -8.15
CA ILE A 85 -5.25 5.48 -9.50
C ILE A 85 -5.59 6.95 -9.73
N GLY A 86 -5.59 7.76 -8.68
CA GLY A 86 -5.82 9.19 -8.76
C GLY A 86 -5.32 9.89 -7.51
N LYS A 87 -4.79 11.08 -7.69
CA LYS A 87 -4.46 12.00 -6.60
C LYS A 87 -4.78 13.42 -6.99
N THR A 88 -5.18 14.21 -6.01
CA THR A 88 -5.36 15.66 -6.13
C THR A 88 -4.73 16.32 -4.92
N VAL A 89 -3.89 17.31 -5.15
CA VAL A 89 -3.25 18.11 -4.11
C VAL A 89 -3.50 19.59 -4.44
N GLU A 90 -4.19 20.28 -3.55
CA GLU A 90 -4.61 21.66 -3.76
C GLU A 90 -4.31 22.50 -2.52
N GLU A 91 -3.92 23.75 -2.74
CA GLU A 91 -3.86 24.73 -1.66
C GLU A 91 -5.27 25.16 -1.24
N ARG A 92 -5.43 25.40 0.04
CA ARG A 92 -6.67 25.89 0.64
C ARG A 92 -6.37 27.02 1.62
N PRO A 93 -7.27 28.01 1.73
CA PRO A 93 -7.15 29.00 2.78
C PRO A 93 -7.39 28.36 4.16
N ASP A 94 -6.59 28.76 5.13
CA ASP A 94 -6.78 28.44 6.54
C ASP A 94 -7.89 29.31 7.17
N LEU A 95 -8.02 29.27 8.50
CA LEU A 95 -9.04 30.03 9.22
C LEU A 95 -8.83 31.56 9.14
N ASP A 96 -7.61 32.01 8.90
CA ASP A 96 -7.24 33.41 8.78
C ASP A 96 -7.34 33.90 7.32
N GLY A 97 -7.62 32.99 6.39
CA GLY A 97 -7.76 33.26 4.95
C GLY A 97 -6.44 33.25 4.18
N GLU A 98 -5.37 32.77 4.80
CA GLU A 98 -4.05 32.58 4.18
C GLU A 98 -3.99 31.17 3.54
N ASN A 99 -3.39 31.04 2.35
CA ASN A 99 -3.21 29.77 1.67
C ASN A 99 -2.11 28.93 2.36
N ARG A 100 -2.45 28.33 3.48
CA ARG A 100 -1.55 27.55 4.32
C ARG A 100 -1.98 26.12 4.53
N ASP A 101 -3.17 25.76 4.13
CA ASP A 101 -3.69 24.40 4.17
C ASP A 101 -3.50 23.72 2.81
N ILE A 102 -3.20 22.43 2.86
CA ILE A 102 -3.07 21.55 1.70
C ILE A 102 -4.15 20.48 1.82
N ALA A 103 -5.08 20.48 0.87
CA ALA A 103 -6.05 19.43 0.71
C ALA A 103 -5.46 18.34 -0.17
N VAL A 104 -5.46 17.12 0.35
CA VAL A 104 -4.98 15.94 -0.36
C VAL A 104 -6.12 14.95 -0.49
N GLU A 105 -6.40 14.52 -1.70
CA GLU A 105 -7.33 13.45 -2.03
C GLU A 105 -6.59 12.37 -2.79
N VAL A 106 -6.77 11.11 -2.36
CA VAL A 106 -6.16 9.94 -2.98
C VAL A 106 -7.23 8.90 -3.26
N VAL A 107 -7.25 8.39 -4.48
CA VAL A 107 -8.14 7.31 -4.88
C VAL A 107 -7.34 6.02 -4.98
N LEU A 108 -7.71 5.04 -4.16
CA LEU A 108 -7.08 3.72 -4.13
C LEU A 108 -7.97 2.72 -4.86
N ASP A 109 -7.39 2.01 -5.82
CA ASP A 109 -7.96 0.79 -6.38
C ASP A 109 -7.44 -0.41 -5.59
N MET A 110 -8.33 -1.32 -5.16
CA MET A 110 -7.96 -2.42 -4.28
C MET A 110 -8.49 -3.77 -4.80
N ASP A 111 -7.58 -4.74 -5.00
CA ASP A 111 -7.93 -6.15 -5.21
C ASP A 111 -7.88 -6.87 -3.86
N VAL A 112 -9.04 -7.34 -3.41
CA VAL A 112 -9.19 -8.01 -2.11
C VAL A 112 -9.58 -9.46 -2.31
N LYS A 113 -8.78 -10.37 -1.75
CA LYS A 113 -9.08 -11.81 -1.67
C LYS A 113 -9.16 -12.23 -0.21
N ALA A 114 -10.20 -12.95 0.15
CA ALA A 114 -10.37 -13.52 1.48
C ALA A 114 -10.29 -15.04 1.41
N TYR A 115 -9.44 -15.64 2.25
CA TYR A 115 -9.24 -17.08 2.31
C TYR A 115 -9.85 -17.62 3.58
N GLU A 116 -10.66 -18.66 3.44
CA GLU A 116 -11.27 -19.39 4.55
C GLU A 116 -10.72 -20.81 4.61
N GLU A 117 -10.35 -21.28 5.81
CA GLU A 117 -9.99 -22.68 6.02
C GLU A 117 -11.26 -23.49 6.25
N ARG A 118 -11.48 -24.50 5.40
CA ARG A 118 -12.59 -25.45 5.53
C ARG A 118 -12.10 -26.87 5.58
N LYS A 119 -12.56 -27.62 6.59
CA LYS A 119 -12.40 -29.07 6.65
C LYS A 119 -13.56 -29.72 5.90
N LYS A 120 -13.24 -30.63 5.00
CA LYS A 120 -14.22 -31.46 4.30
C LYS A 120 -13.88 -32.91 4.50
N ASP A 121 -14.88 -33.66 4.95
CA ASP A 121 -14.79 -35.11 4.98
C ASP A 121 -15.09 -35.63 3.58
N VAL A 122 -14.24 -36.53 3.10
CA VAL A 122 -14.41 -37.23 1.82
C VAL A 122 -14.58 -38.70 2.07
N ILE A 123 -15.41 -39.36 1.23
CA ILE A 123 -15.55 -40.82 1.29
C ILE A 123 -14.26 -41.41 0.73
N ALA A 124 -13.56 -42.20 1.55
CA ALA A 124 -12.32 -42.87 1.18
C ALA A 124 -12.55 -44.31 0.77
N ASP A 125 -13.61 -44.95 1.30
CA ASP A 125 -13.94 -46.33 1.02
C ASP A 125 -15.44 -46.60 1.25
N ILE A 126 -16.00 -47.59 0.56
CA ILE A 126 -17.39 -48.02 0.68
C ILE A 126 -17.42 -49.53 0.82
N TYR A 127 -18.19 -50.05 1.79
CA TYR A 127 -18.43 -51.46 1.98
C TYR A 127 -19.93 -51.78 2.01
N SER A 128 -20.33 -52.84 1.33
CA SER A 128 -21.68 -53.38 1.44
C SER A 128 -21.63 -54.91 1.67
N PRO A 129 -22.35 -55.48 2.66
CA PRO A 129 -22.42 -56.94 2.86
C PRO A 129 -23.33 -57.63 1.83
N SER A 130 -24.11 -56.90 1.06
CA SER A 130 -25.14 -57.43 0.18
C SER A 130 -24.93 -57.17 -1.33
N TYR A 131 -23.98 -56.31 -1.66
CA TYR A 131 -23.70 -55.92 -3.03
C TYR A 131 -22.19 -55.85 -3.27
N ASP A 132 -21.76 -56.24 -4.45
CA ASP A 132 -20.41 -55.92 -4.93
C ASP A 132 -20.36 -54.46 -5.29
N MET A 133 -19.37 -53.76 -4.73
CA MET A 133 -19.19 -52.31 -4.92
C MET A 133 -17.94 -52.08 -5.76
N GLU A 134 -18.12 -51.34 -6.85
CA GLU A 134 -17.01 -50.84 -7.65
C GLU A 134 -16.79 -49.36 -7.32
N ILE A 135 -15.55 -49.01 -6.98
CA ILE A 135 -15.19 -47.63 -6.61
C ILE A 135 -14.45 -47.02 -7.77
N GLU A 136 -15.00 -45.95 -8.31
CA GLU A 136 -14.32 -45.08 -9.27
C GLU A 136 -13.74 -43.87 -8.55
N ASN A 137 -12.41 -43.72 -8.59
CA ASN A 137 -11.71 -42.57 -8.00
C ASN A 137 -11.41 -41.55 -9.06
N ALA A 138 -11.69 -40.26 -8.77
CA ALA A 138 -11.31 -39.13 -9.59
C ALA A 138 -10.31 -38.27 -8.87
N ASP A 139 -9.18 -38.00 -9.51
CA ASP A 139 -8.18 -37.08 -8.99
C ASP A 139 -8.60 -35.63 -9.24
N THR A 140 -8.53 -34.82 -8.21
CA THR A 140 -8.84 -33.38 -8.30
C THR A 140 -7.69 -32.57 -7.80
N GLN A 141 -7.23 -31.60 -8.60
CA GLN A 141 -6.21 -30.64 -8.19
C GLN A 141 -6.87 -29.45 -7.49
N LEU A 142 -6.45 -29.18 -6.26
CA LEU A 142 -6.90 -28.04 -5.49
C LEU A 142 -5.75 -27.05 -5.31
N ARG A 143 -6.04 -25.77 -5.46
CA ARG A 143 -5.12 -24.70 -5.08
C ARG A 143 -5.49 -24.24 -3.68
N CYS A 144 -4.53 -24.23 -2.78
CA CYS A 144 -4.72 -23.74 -1.43
C CYS A 144 -3.63 -22.73 -1.03
N LEU A 145 -3.97 -21.87 -0.09
CA LEU A 145 -3.00 -21.01 0.55
C LEU A 145 -2.23 -21.85 1.57
N VAL A 146 -0.94 -22.07 1.35
CA VAL A 146 -0.07 -22.86 2.26
C VAL A 146 0.48 -21.98 3.37
N VAL A 147 0.98 -20.81 3.01
CA VAL A 147 1.56 -19.85 3.95
C VAL A 147 1.45 -18.44 3.38
N ARG A 148 1.23 -17.49 4.26
CA ARG A 148 1.34 -16.06 3.98
C ARG A 148 2.18 -15.43 5.09
N ASN A 149 3.16 -14.62 4.69
CA ASN A 149 3.96 -13.83 5.61
C ASN A 149 4.24 -12.45 5.00
N ASN A 150 4.34 -11.44 5.85
CA ASN A 150 4.80 -10.11 5.48
C ASN A 150 6.20 -9.92 6.04
N VAL A 151 7.15 -9.65 5.18
CA VAL A 151 8.54 -9.42 5.55
C VAL A 151 8.94 -8.03 5.08
N SER A 152 9.61 -7.29 5.95
CA SER A 152 10.25 -6.02 5.60
C SER A 152 11.76 -6.18 5.69
N SER A 153 12.46 -5.66 4.69
CA SER A 153 13.92 -5.63 4.67
C SER A 153 14.40 -4.21 4.36
N ARG A 154 15.52 -3.83 4.97
CA ARG A 154 16.16 -2.55 4.67
C ARG A 154 17.34 -2.79 3.72
N VAL A 155 17.28 -2.15 2.59
CA VAL A 155 18.39 -2.10 1.63
C VAL A 155 19.02 -0.71 1.72
N SER A 156 20.35 -0.64 1.68
CA SER A 156 21.10 0.62 1.67
C SER A 156 22.21 0.54 0.64
N GLY A 157 22.43 1.63 -0.06
CA GLY A 157 23.48 1.77 -1.05
C GLY A 157 23.93 3.22 -1.18
N ASN A 158 25.07 3.42 -1.84
CA ASN A 158 25.58 4.75 -2.15
C ASN A 158 25.45 4.98 -3.65
N LEU A 159 24.76 6.05 -4.02
CA LEU A 159 24.68 6.51 -5.40
C LEU A 159 25.74 7.60 -5.62
N GLN A 160 26.52 7.47 -6.69
CA GLN A 160 27.43 8.53 -7.12
C GLN A 160 26.69 9.41 -8.13
N LEU A 161 26.52 10.68 -7.77
CA LEU A 161 25.92 11.66 -8.67
C LEU A 161 27.01 12.19 -9.61
N GLU A 162 26.78 12.09 -10.92
CA GLU A 162 27.59 12.78 -11.92
C GLU A 162 27.25 14.28 -11.89
N ASN A 163 28.26 15.15 -11.99
CA ASN A 163 28.10 16.61 -11.98
C ASN A 163 27.50 17.22 -10.72
N TYR A 164 27.86 16.71 -9.54
CA TYR A 164 27.36 17.20 -8.26
C TYR A 164 27.86 18.60 -7.83
N ALA A 165 28.77 19.20 -8.60
CA ALA A 165 29.39 20.49 -8.23
C ALA A 165 28.38 21.64 -8.07
N ASP A 166 27.27 21.58 -8.79
CA ASP A 166 26.20 22.60 -8.77
C ASP A 166 24.97 22.16 -7.93
N LEU A 167 25.03 20.98 -7.29
CA LEU A 167 23.94 20.47 -6.47
C LEU A 167 23.91 21.23 -5.12
N MET A 168 22.85 21.99 -4.90
CA MET A 168 22.69 22.74 -3.66
C MET A 168 21.95 21.92 -2.60
N GLN A 169 20.91 21.17 -3.00
CA GLN A 169 20.05 20.43 -2.08
C GLN A 169 19.29 19.33 -2.82
N ILE A 170 19.06 18.21 -2.13
CA ILE A 170 18.09 17.18 -2.54
C ILE A 170 16.82 17.44 -1.74
N CYS A 171 15.72 17.78 -2.41
CA CYS A 171 14.46 18.11 -1.76
C CYS A 171 13.59 16.88 -1.56
N ASN A 172 13.60 15.95 -2.51
CA ASN A 172 12.89 14.69 -2.44
C ASN A 172 13.67 13.56 -3.10
N CYS A 173 13.37 12.33 -2.72
CA CYS A 173 13.94 11.13 -3.28
C CYS A 173 12.90 10.01 -3.22
N THR A 174 12.61 9.41 -4.36
CA THR A 174 11.74 8.23 -4.47
C THR A 174 12.57 7.04 -4.93
N ALA A 175 12.26 5.86 -4.39
CA ALA A 175 12.89 4.62 -4.79
C ALA A 175 11.83 3.58 -5.14
N THR A 176 11.98 2.91 -6.26
CA THR A 176 11.12 1.82 -6.68
C THR A 176 11.88 0.52 -6.64
N VAL A 177 11.31 -0.50 -6.00
CA VAL A 177 11.87 -1.84 -5.97
C VAL A 177 11.19 -2.69 -7.03
N GLN A 178 11.97 -3.23 -7.94
CA GLN A 178 11.49 -4.22 -8.91
C GLN A 178 12.03 -5.58 -8.54
N LEU A 179 11.14 -6.55 -8.28
CA LEU A 179 11.50 -7.94 -8.05
C LEU A 179 11.59 -8.66 -9.41
N ASP A 180 12.73 -9.28 -9.66
CA ASP A 180 12.98 -10.04 -10.89
C ASP A 180 12.66 -11.51 -10.69
N ASP A 181 13.00 -12.09 -9.52
CA ASP A 181 12.74 -13.49 -9.21
C ASP A 181 12.48 -13.70 -7.70
N VAL A 182 11.64 -14.70 -7.40
CA VAL A 182 11.38 -15.15 -6.03
C VAL A 182 11.43 -16.66 -6.02
N THR A 183 12.46 -17.23 -5.41
CA THR A 183 12.65 -18.67 -5.29
C THR A 183 12.52 -19.14 -3.84
N TYR A 184 11.95 -20.35 -3.67
CA TYR A 184 11.92 -21.03 -2.38
C TYR A 184 13.00 -22.09 -2.34
N LYS A 185 13.93 -21.98 -1.38
CA LYS A 185 15.01 -22.95 -1.16
C LYS A 185 15.14 -23.27 0.32
N GLU A 186 15.07 -24.56 0.65
CA GLU A 186 15.39 -25.08 2.00
C GLU A 186 14.71 -24.37 3.18
N GLY A 187 13.46 -23.90 3.00
CA GLY A 187 12.72 -23.21 4.05
C GLY A 187 12.85 -21.68 4.01
N GLU A 188 13.62 -21.13 3.08
CA GLU A 188 13.83 -19.70 2.91
C GLU A 188 13.27 -19.21 1.58
N LEU A 189 12.76 -17.97 1.57
CA LEU A 189 12.42 -17.24 0.35
C LEU A 189 13.59 -16.34 -0.02
N VAL A 190 14.13 -16.57 -1.22
CA VAL A 190 15.17 -15.72 -1.79
C VAL A 190 14.51 -14.84 -2.85
N ALA A 191 14.56 -13.53 -2.64
CA ALA A 191 14.05 -12.53 -3.57
C ALA A 191 15.23 -11.78 -4.19
N GLU A 192 15.28 -11.74 -5.51
CA GLU A 192 16.28 -11.01 -6.30
C GLU A 192 15.59 -9.89 -7.06
N GLY A 193 16.23 -8.72 -7.14
CA GLY A 193 15.67 -7.57 -7.80
C GLY A 193 16.60 -6.36 -7.79
N VAL A 194 16.10 -5.27 -8.30
CA VAL A 194 16.80 -3.98 -8.39
C VAL A 194 16.03 -2.87 -7.69
N VAL A 195 16.75 -1.86 -7.24
CA VAL A 195 16.21 -0.64 -6.63
C VAL A 195 16.60 0.55 -7.47
#